data_4113e0465c332f4249abef2b5ea69ae1
#
_entry.id   4113e0465c332f4249abef2b5ea69ae1
#
_cell.length_a   1.000
_cell.length_b   1.000
_cell.length_c   1.000
_cell.angle_alpha   90.00
_cell.angle_beta   90.00
_cell.angle_gamma   90.00
#
_symmetry.space_group_name_H-M   'P 1'
#
loop_
_entity.id
_entity.type
_entity.pdbx_description
1 polymer ?
#
loop_
_entity_poly.entity_id
_entity_poly.type
_entity_poly.pdbx_seq_one_letter_code
_entity_poly.pdbx_strand_id
1 'polypeptide(L)'
;SYLLYYDIQKQINSGEKSKEDILYINFEDERLSFENASELGEILDAYYELYPQRIPLIYLDEIQIVSGWEKFARRLADSKYRVMITGSNAKMLSREIASSLGGRFIPKEISPFSFKEYNRYKGIELGNNWLYDSTVCATVANSFDEYFYNGGIAESFPLSDKREYLNSLYQKILVGDIVERNGIRNPRVFRLLVRKLADSVMQPSSISRLHHIVCSSGDKISLGVLKDYLGYMEEAYLFFSIPNLASPITEQTTIQKRYMSDNGLLNLFLLNGQTKLLENIVAIELNRRYRNTQEETLLYYYNKNIEIDFCIPSEKLAIQVSYSLTDSNTYEREVGALDSFLKKNPDYSAMIVTRDQQNRIELDGHTIDVLPVWKWLCI
;
A
#
# COMPACT_ATOMS: atom_id res chain seq x y z
N SER A 1 8.80 -0.65 -13.43
CA SER A 1 9.96 -0.90 -14.31
C SER A 1 10.82 -2.08 -13.85
N TYR A 2 11.38 -2.09 -12.60
CA TYR A 2 12.33 -3.12 -12.12
C TYR A 2 11.83 -4.57 -12.26
N LEU A 3 10.55 -4.83 -12.02
CA LEU A 3 9.97 -6.16 -12.18
C LEU A 3 9.98 -6.62 -13.65
N LEU A 4 9.75 -5.69 -14.59
CA LEU A 4 9.86 -5.98 -16.02
C LEU A 4 11.30 -6.32 -16.39
N TYR A 5 12.28 -5.54 -15.94
CA TYR A 5 13.70 -5.81 -16.18
C TYR A 5 14.12 -7.17 -15.61
N TYR A 6 13.65 -7.50 -14.41
CA TYR A 6 13.91 -8.81 -13.79
C TYR A 6 13.35 -9.96 -14.64
N ASP A 7 12.10 -9.84 -15.11
CA ASP A 7 11.50 -10.88 -15.97
C ASP A 7 12.22 -10.99 -17.30
N ILE A 8 12.53 -9.87 -17.96
CA ILE A 8 13.31 -9.83 -19.19
C ILE A 8 14.66 -10.54 -19.00
N GLN A 9 15.40 -10.20 -17.96
CA GLN A 9 16.68 -10.82 -17.66
C GLN A 9 16.56 -12.33 -17.41
N LYS A 10 15.50 -12.73 -16.70
CA LYS A 10 15.20 -14.14 -16.44
C LYS A 10 14.93 -14.91 -17.75
N GLN A 11 14.11 -14.37 -18.66
CA GLN A 11 13.79 -14.97 -19.95
C GLN A 11 15.06 -15.15 -20.82
N ILE A 12 15.93 -14.14 -20.82
CA ILE A 12 17.20 -14.20 -21.59
C ILE A 12 18.18 -15.19 -20.94
N ASN A 13 18.37 -15.13 -19.62
CA ASN A 13 19.35 -15.98 -18.92
C ASN A 13 18.94 -17.47 -18.91
N SER A 14 17.64 -17.77 -18.94
CA SER A 14 17.14 -19.16 -19.07
C SER A 14 17.29 -19.72 -20.48
N GLY A 15 17.60 -18.89 -21.47
CA GLY A 15 17.65 -19.27 -22.89
C GLY A 15 16.28 -19.48 -23.53
N GLU A 16 15.18 -19.16 -22.83
CA GLU A 16 13.82 -19.26 -23.39
C GLU A 16 13.56 -18.22 -24.47
N LYS A 17 14.18 -17.06 -24.34
CA LYS A 17 14.07 -15.92 -25.28
C LYS A 17 15.42 -15.30 -25.55
N SER A 18 15.62 -14.85 -26.81
CA SER A 18 16.74 -14.00 -27.18
C SER A 18 16.34 -12.52 -27.03
N LYS A 19 17.31 -11.60 -27.13
CA LYS A 19 17.04 -10.15 -27.05
C LYS A 19 16.07 -9.68 -28.13
N GLU A 20 16.21 -10.28 -29.31
CA GLU A 20 15.39 -9.99 -30.50
C GLU A 20 13.93 -10.45 -30.33
N ASP A 21 13.64 -11.34 -29.39
CA ASP A 21 12.28 -11.79 -29.07
C ASP A 21 11.59 -10.89 -28.03
N ILE A 22 12.23 -9.80 -27.60
CA ILE A 22 11.73 -8.91 -26.56
C ILE A 22 11.47 -7.52 -27.15
N LEU A 23 10.24 -7.05 -26.98
CA LEU A 23 9.84 -5.68 -27.30
C LEU A 23 9.55 -4.96 -25.99
N TYR A 24 10.46 -4.07 -25.55
CA TYR A 24 10.31 -3.25 -24.37
C TYR A 24 10.18 -1.78 -24.74
N ILE A 25 9.13 -1.13 -24.26
CA ILE A 25 8.88 0.31 -24.46
C ILE A 25 8.60 0.94 -23.08
N ASN A 26 9.35 2.00 -22.78
CA ASN A 26 9.07 2.89 -21.66
C ASN A 26 8.43 4.18 -22.18
N PHE A 27 7.18 4.43 -21.83
CA PHE A 27 6.42 5.59 -22.29
C PHE A 27 6.77 6.89 -21.55
N GLU A 28 7.62 6.84 -20.51
CA GLU A 28 8.23 8.03 -19.90
C GLU A 28 9.48 8.52 -20.66
N ASP A 29 9.94 7.80 -21.69
CA ASP A 29 11.10 8.21 -22.49
C ASP A 29 10.73 9.42 -23.36
N GLU A 30 11.38 10.56 -23.15
CA GLU A 30 11.10 11.81 -23.84
C GLU A 30 11.35 11.77 -25.36
N ARG A 31 12.04 10.73 -25.84
CA ARG A 31 12.27 10.49 -27.28
C ARG A 31 11.05 9.90 -27.97
N LEU A 32 10.11 9.35 -27.19
CA LEU A 32 8.87 8.78 -27.71
C LEU A 32 7.74 9.80 -27.52
N SER A 33 7.03 10.08 -28.59
CA SER A 33 5.87 10.97 -28.57
C SER A 33 4.70 10.28 -29.24
N PHE A 34 3.71 9.88 -28.47
CA PHE A 34 2.44 9.34 -28.96
C PHE A 34 1.32 10.26 -28.52
N GLU A 35 0.60 10.86 -29.47
CA GLU A 35 -0.54 11.73 -29.17
C GLU A 35 -1.75 10.90 -28.72
N ASN A 36 -1.90 9.69 -29.29
CA ASN A 36 -3.04 8.82 -28.99
C ASN A 36 -2.75 7.35 -29.32
N ALA A 37 -3.66 6.47 -28.86
CA ALA A 37 -3.51 5.02 -29.01
C ALA A 37 -3.49 4.50 -30.46
N SER A 38 -3.89 5.29 -31.47
CA SER A 38 -3.83 4.84 -32.86
C SER A 38 -2.40 4.71 -33.38
N GLU A 39 -1.49 5.54 -32.83
CA GLU A 39 -0.06 5.55 -33.20
C GLU A 39 0.72 4.40 -32.57
N LEU A 40 0.21 3.81 -31.48
CA LEU A 40 0.84 2.66 -30.82
C LEU A 40 1.01 1.43 -31.75
N GLY A 41 0.30 1.40 -32.89
CA GLY A 41 0.49 0.39 -33.92
C GLY A 41 1.87 0.39 -34.54
N GLU A 42 2.48 1.57 -34.70
CA GLU A 42 3.78 1.78 -35.29
C GLU A 42 4.91 1.05 -34.52
N ILE A 43 4.71 0.81 -33.22
CA ILE A 43 5.64 0.02 -32.38
C ILE A 43 5.79 -1.40 -32.92
N LEU A 44 4.68 -2.04 -33.31
CA LEU A 44 4.72 -3.40 -33.88
C LEU A 44 5.26 -3.38 -35.29
N ASP A 45 4.89 -2.39 -36.08
CA ASP A 45 5.36 -2.25 -37.48
C ASP A 45 6.87 -2.09 -37.48
N ALA A 46 7.44 -1.21 -36.66
CA ALA A 46 8.88 -1.05 -36.50
C ALA A 46 9.57 -2.33 -35.99
N TYR A 47 8.94 -3.07 -35.07
CA TYR A 47 9.51 -4.34 -34.62
C TYR A 47 9.57 -5.35 -35.74
N TYR A 48 8.52 -5.49 -36.57
CA TYR A 48 8.51 -6.45 -37.68
C TYR A 48 9.35 -6.06 -38.88
N GLU A 49 9.64 -4.77 -39.05
CA GLU A 49 10.67 -4.35 -40.02
C GLU A 49 12.07 -4.88 -39.66
N LEU A 50 12.38 -4.92 -38.34
CA LEU A 50 13.66 -5.43 -37.84
C LEU A 50 13.68 -6.96 -37.74
N TYR A 51 12.57 -7.57 -37.35
CA TYR A 51 12.44 -9.00 -36.98
C TYR A 51 11.20 -9.65 -37.61
N PRO A 52 11.09 -9.77 -38.93
CA PRO A 52 9.86 -10.13 -39.64
C PRO A 52 9.31 -11.54 -39.36
N GLN A 53 10.13 -12.45 -38.81
CA GLN A 53 9.73 -13.83 -38.51
C GLN A 53 9.62 -14.15 -37.04
N ARG A 54 9.68 -13.15 -36.17
CA ARG A 54 9.66 -13.35 -34.72
C ARG A 54 8.35 -12.83 -34.11
N ILE A 55 7.92 -13.47 -33.03
CA ILE A 55 6.76 -13.02 -32.23
C ILE A 55 7.28 -12.47 -30.91
N PRO A 56 7.14 -11.15 -30.65
CA PRO A 56 7.69 -10.55 -29.45
C PRO A 56 6.94 -10.94 -28.19
N LEU A 57 7.70 -11.06 -27.11
CA LEU A 57 7.22 -10.88 -25.75
C LEU A 57 7.24 -9.38 -25.46
N ILE A 58 6.08 -8.79 -25.14
CA ILE A 58 5.89 -7.34 -25.13
C ILE A 58 5.85 -6.82 -23.69
N TYR A 59 6.63 -5.79 -23.41
CA TYR A 59 6.67 -5.08 -22.13
C TYR A 59 6.40 -3.60 -22.37
N LEU A 60 5.32 -3.11 -21.79
CA LEU A 60 4.85 -1.73 -21.89
C LEU A 60 4.92 -1.07 -20.51
N ASP A 61 5.93 -0.24 -20.33
CA ASP A 61 6.21 0.40 -19.04
C ASP A 61 5.61 1.81 -19.02
N GLU A 62 4.83 2.13 -17.99
CA GLU A 62 4.12 3.40 -17.78
C GLU A 62 3.15 3.78 -18.93
N ILE A 63 2.48 2.79 -19.53
CA ILE A 63 1.62 2.99 -20.71
C ILE A 63 0.41 3.91 -20.47
N GLN A 64 0.00 4.12 -19.21
CA GLN A 64 -1.12 5.01 -18.87
C GLN A 64 -0.88 6.48 -19.26
N ILE A 65 0.33 6.84 -19.65
CA ILE A 65 0.65 8.15 -20.20
C ILE A 65 -0.08 8.38 -21.53
N VAL A 66 -0.28 7.32 -22.33
CA VAL A 66 -0.94 7.41 -23.64
C VAL A 66 -2.45 7.24 -23.48
N SER A 67 -3.22 8.25 -23.84
CA SER A 67 -4.68 8.20 -23.76
C SER A 67 -5.26 7.09 -24.66
N GLY A 68 -6.16 6.25 -24.10
CA GLY A 68 -6.83 5.18 -24.84
C GLY A 68 -5.98 3.94 -25.10
N TRP A 69 -4.88 3.78 -24.38
CA TRP A 69 -3.94 2.64 -24.48
C TRP A 69 -4.63 1.28 -24.31
N GLU A 70 -5.75 1.22 -23.61
CA GLU A 70 -6.50 0.00 -23.32
C GLU A 70 -6.97 -0.71 -24.60
N LYS A 71 -7.30 0.07 -25.63
CA LYS A 71 -7.70 -0.47 -26.94
C LYS A 71 -6.53 -1.17 -27.63
N PHE A 72 -5.33 -0.60 -27.51
CA PHE A 72 -4.12 -1.20 -28.03
C PHE A 72 -3.77 -2.49 -27.26
N ALA A 73 -3.75 -2.45 -25.93
CA ALA A 73 -3.50 -3.60 -25.10
C ALA A 73 -4.49 -4.75 -25.37
N ARG A 74 -5.78 -4.42 -25.51
CA ARG A 74 -6.80 -5.40 -25.89
C ARG A 74 -6.54 -6.02 -27.25
N ARG A 75 -6.20 -5.22 -28.26
CA ARG A 75 -5.85 -5.72 -29.61
C ARG A 75 -4.66 -6.70 -29.55
N LEU A 76 -3.62 -6.38 -28.76
CA LEU A 76 -2.48 -7.28 -28.57
C LEU A 76 -2.92 -8.61 -27.93
N ALA A 77 -3.73 -8.56 -26.90
CA ALA A 77 -4.25 -9.76 -26.24
C ALA A 77 -5.16 -10.60 -27.17
N ASP A 78 -6.01 -9.97 -27.97
CA ASP A 78 -6.85 -10.64 -28.97
C ASP A 78 -6.00 -11.32 -30.05
N SER A 79 -4.88 -10.72 -30.42
CA SER A 79 -3.87 -11.27 -31.33
C SER A 79 -2.94 -12.31 -30.69
N LYS A 80 -3.20 -12.70 -29.41
CA LYS A 80 -2.46 -13.71 -28.65
C LYS A 80 -1.01 -13.35 -28.33
N TYR A 81 -0.65 -12.08 -28.35
CA TYR A 81 0.62 -11.66 -27.79
C TYR A 81 0.64 -11.84 -26.27
N ARG A 82 1.78 -12.21 -25.73
CA ARG A 82 2.05 -12.15 -24.30
C ARG A 82 2.54 -10.74 -23.95
N VAL A 83 1.74 -10.01 -23.17
CA VAL A 83 1.99 -8.63 -22.85
C VAL A 83 2.09 -8.45 -21.35
N MET A 84 3.10 -7.74 -20.88
CA MET A 84 3.22 -7.25 -19.52
C MET A 84 3.15 -5.74 -19.52
N ILE A 85 2.33 -5.19 -18.63
CA ILE A 85 2.05 -3.75 -18.55
C ILE A 85 2.35 -3.30 -17.13
N THR A 86 2.99 -2.14 -16.98
CA THR A 86 3.10 -1.47 -15.70
C THR A 86 2.48 -0.08 -15.73
N GLY A 87 2.19 0.42 -14.54
CA GLY A 87 1.77 1.79 -14.32
C GLY A 87 1.71 2.13 -12.84
N SER A 88 1.96 3.40 -12.53
CA SER A 88 2.05 3.95 -11.19
C SER A 88 0.70 4.33 -10.55
N ASN A 89 -0.44 4.00 -11.20
CA ASN A 89 -1.76 4.44 -10.76
C ASN A 89 -2.71 3.27 -10.48
N ALA A 90 -3.37 3.29 -9.30
CA ALA A 90 -4.41 2.32 -8.92
C ALA A 90 -5.60 2.29 -9.88
N LYS A 91 -5.88 3.37 -10.61
CA LYS A 91 -6.89 3.36 -11.68
C LYS A 91 -6.67 2.27 -12.71
N MET A 92 -5.43 1.83 -12.95
CA MET A 92 -5.15 0.71 -13.85
C MET A 92 -5.77 -0.62 -13.39
N LEU A 93 -6.16 -0.71 -12.12
CA LEU A 93 -6.88 -1.85 -11.54
C LEU A 93 -8.40 -1.62 -11.50
N SER A 94 -8.88 -0.48 -12.01
CA SER A 94 -10.30 -0.11 -11.97
C SER A 94 -11.18 -1.02 -12.82
N ARG A 95 -12.48 -1.06 -12.49
CA ARG A 95 -13.49 -1.79 -13.29
C ARG A 95 -13.60 -1.27 -14.72
N GLU A 96 -13.36 0.02 -14.93
CA GLU A 96 -13.39 0.66 -16.24
C GLU A 96 -12.30 0.08 -17.15
N ILE A 97 -11.08 -0.03 -16.62
CA ILE A 97 -9.96 -0.68 -17.31
C ILE A 97 -10.26 -2.18 -17.52
N ALA A 98 -10.75 -2.87 -16.48
CA ALA A 98 -11.15 -4.27 -16.58
C ALA A 98 -12.19 -4.49 -17.68
N SER A 99 -13.19 -3.61 -17.76
CA SER A 99 -14.22 -3.64 -18.80
C SER A 99 -13.61 -3.38 -20.18
N SER A 100 -12.76 -2.36 -20.31
CA SER A 100 -12.09 -2.01 -21.56
C SER A 100 -11.20 -3.13 -22.10
N LEU A 101 -10.48 -3.82 -21.22
CA LEU A 101 -9.64 -4.98 -21.55
C LEU A 101 -10.45 -6.27 -21.74
N GLY A 102 -11.73 -6.28 -21.39
CA GLY A 102 -12.63 -7.40 -21.59
C GLY A 102 -12.23 -8.67 -20.86
N GLY A 103 -11.71 -8.54 -19.63
CA GLY A 103 -11.29 -9.66 -18.80
C GLY A 103 -10.00 -10.39 -19.26
N ARG A 104 -9.24 -9.82 -20.19
CA ARG A 104 -8.03 -10.41 -20.79
C ARG A 104 -6.75 -10.01 -20.07
N PHE A 105 -6.81 -9.77 -18.76
CA PHE A 105 -5.64 -9.41 -17.97
C PHE A 105 -5.75 -9.97 -16.55
N ILE A 106 -4.60 -10.11 -15.91
CA ILE A 106 -4.48 -10.46 -14.51
C ILE A 106 -3.75 -9.31 -13.81
N PRO A 107 -4.46 -8.53 -12.99
CA PRO A 107 -3.83 -7.45 -12.25
C PRO A 107 -2.96 -7.98 -11.13
N LYS A 108 -1.80 -7.36 -10.93
CA LYS A 108 -0.92 -7.63 -9.79
C LYS A 108 -0.39 -6.32 -9.22
N GLU A 109 -0.75 -6.04 -8.00
CA GLU A 109 -0.21 -4.90 -7.28
C GLU A 109 1.13 -5.22 -6.66
N ILE A 110 2.06 -4.28 -6.73
CA ILE A 110 3.38 -4.35 -6.12
C ILE A 110 3.42 -3.32 -5.00
N SER A 111 3.48 -3.83 -3.78
CA SER A 111 3.64 -3.00 -2.57
C SER A 111 5.14 -2.75 -2.27
N PRO A 112 5.48 -1.75 -1.45
CA PRO A 112 6.80 -1.67 -0.83
C PRO A 112 7.18 -2.98 -0.15
N PHE A 113 8.45 -3.25 0.04
CA PHE A 113 8.91 -4.50 0.67
C PHE A 113 8.27 -4.69 2.05
N SER A 114 7.79 -5.90 2.32
CA SER A 114 7.43 -6.34 3.66
C SER A 114 8.70 -6.43 4.53
N PHE A 115 8.53 -6.46 5.84
CA PHE A 115 9.66 -6.68 6.75
C PHE A 115 10.36 -8.03 6.49
N LYS A 116 9.62 -9.04 6.07
CA LYS A 116 10.15 -10.34 5.67
C LYS A 116 11.05 -10.25 4.42
N GLU A 117 10.63 -9.47 3.41
CA GLU A 117 11.41 -9.20 2.20
C GLU A 117 12.62 -8.31 2.49
N TYR A 118 12.47 -7.32 3.39
CA TYR A 118 13.58 -6.50 3.88
C TYR A 118 14.66 -7.33 4.59
N ASN A 119 14.28 -8.26 5.46
CA ASN A 119 15.21 -9.18 6.10
C ASN A 119 15.97 -10.02 5.06
N ARG A 120 15.29 -10.54 4.05
CA ARG A 120 15.93 -11.26 2.95
C ARG A 120 16.94 -10.39 2.20
N TYR A 121 16.59 -9.13 1.91
CA TYR A 121 17.50 -8.16 1.32
C TYR A 121 18.77 -7.94 2.18
N LYS A 122 18.62 -7.92 3.51
CA LYS A 122 19.74 -7.81 4.46
C LYS A 122 20.53 -9.11 4.62
N GLY A 123 20.19 -10.18 3.91
CA GLY A 123 20.83 -11.49 4.05
C GLY A 123 20.40 -12.27 5.30
N ILE A 124 19.30 -11.87 5.95
CA ILE A 124 18.77 -12.55 7.13
C ILE A 124 17.75 -13.59 6.66
N GLU A 125 18.13 -14.85 6.72
CA GLU A 125 17.27 -15.97 6.34
C GLU A 125 16.44 -16.45 7.52
N LEU A 126 15.11 -16.49 7.34
CA LEU A 126 14.16 -17.02 8.31
C LEU A 126 13.87 -18.49 7.98
N GLY A 127 14.67 -19.39 8.54
CA GLY A 127 14.41 -20.84 8.46
C GLY A 127 13.13 -21.23 9.21
N ASN A 128 12.63 -22.45 9.00
CA ASN A 128 11.34 -22.90 9.58
C ASN A 128 11.27 -22.79 11.11
N ASN A 129 12.40 -22.88 11.80
CA ASN A 129 12.50 -22.85 13.27
C ASN A 129 13.19 -21.59 13.81
N TRP A 130 13.26 -20.51 13.04
CA TRP A 130 13.97 -19.29 13.42
C TRP A 130 13.54 -18.70 14.77
N LEU A 131 12.27 -18.90 15.15
CA LEU A 131 11.70 -18.42 16.40
C LEU A 131 12.36 -19.03 17.66
N TYR A 132 13.02 -20.17 17.53
CA TYR A 132 13.75 -20.86 18.60
C TYR A 132 15.25 -20.56 18.58
N ASP A 133 15.74 -19.80 17.60
CA ASP A 133 17.12 -19.36 17.51
C ASP A 133 17.25 -17.92 18.05
N SER A 134 17.81 -17.80 19.25
CA SER A 134 17.97 -16.49 19.92
C SER A 134 18.83 -15.52 19.13
N THR A 135 19.84 -16.01 18.37
CA THR A 135 20.73 -15.18 17.56
C THR A 135 19.98 -14.60 16.37
N VAL A 136 19.20 -15.45 15.67
CA VAL A 136 18.35 -15.00 14.55
C VAL A 136 17.29 -14.03 15.06
N CYS A 137 16.59 -14.35 16.17
CA CYS A 137 15.61 -13.45 16.78
C CYS A 137 16.20 -12.07 17.10
N ALA A 138 17.39 -12.03 17.72
CA ALA A 138 18.05 -10.76 18.03
C ALA A 138 18.42 -9.98 16.76
N THR A 139 18.91 -10.67 15.72
CA THR A 139 19.26 -10.05 14.44
C THR A 139 18.04 -9.46 13.76
N VAL A 140 16.92 -10.18 13.73
CA VAL A 140 15.63 -9.72 13.18
C VAL A 140 15.12 -8.52 13.98
N ALA A 141 15.12 -8.58 15.30
CA ALA A 141 14.68 -7.48 16.15
C ALA A 141 15.52 -6.21 15.93
N ASN A 142 16.85 -6.35 15.81
CA ASN A 142 17.74 -5.22 15.52
C ASN A 142 17.52 -4.63 14.11
N SER A 143 17.24 -5.47 13.10
CA SER A 143 16.96 -4.99 11.74
C SER A 143 15.63 -4.22 11.66
N PHE A 144 14.73 -4.47 12.60
CA PHE A 144 13.40 -3.86 12.62
C PHE A 144 13.44 -2.35 12.86
N ASP A 145 14.38 -1.82 13.66
CA ASP A 145 14.46 -0.39 13.91
C ASP A 145 14.67 0.43 12.63
N GLU A 146 15.54 -0.04 11.76
CA GLU A 146 15.78 0.62 10.47
C GLU A 146 14.53 0.58 9.58
N TYR A 147 13.89 -0.58 9.47
CA TYR A 147 12.67 -0.75 8.70
C TYR A 147 11.49 0.07 9.27
N PHE A 148 11.37 0.13 10.59
CA PHE A 148 10.31 0.84 11.30
C PHE A 148 10.27 2.33 10.96
N TYR A 149 11.45 2.98 10.89
CA TYR A 149 11.54 4.41 10.60
C TYR A 149 11.66 4.76 9.13
N ASN A 150 12.18 3.85 8.29
CA ASN A 150 12.46 4.14 6.88
C ASN A 150 11.51 3.42 5.91
N GLY A 151 10.66 2.51 6.38
CA GLY A 151 9.68 1.81 5.55
C GLY A 151 10.27 0.76 4.62
N GLY A 152 9.48 0.38 3.62
CA GLY A 152 9.77 -0.72 2.70
C GLY A 152 10.11 -0.31 1.26
N ILE A 153 10.35 0.98 1.00
CA ILE A 153 10.70 1.45 -0.35
C ILE A 153 12.13 1.04 -0.69
N ALA A 154 12.25 0.04 -1.55
CA ALA A 154 13.50 -0.69 -1.80
C ALA A 154 14.64 0.20 -2.32
N GLU A 155 14.36 1.20 -3.16
CA GLU A 155 15.35 2.14 -3.67
C GLU A 155 16.04 2.95 -2.57
N SER A 156 15.40 3.12 -1.42
CA SER A 156 16.01 3.81 -0.27
C SER A 156 17.05 2.97 0.47
N PHE A 157 17.01 1.63 0.36
CA PHE A 157 17.79 0.73 1.20
C PHE A 157 19.31 0.92 1.11
N PRO A 158 19.92 1.07 -0.09
CA PRO A 158 21.37 1.24 -0.22
C PRO A 158 21.86 2.67 0.12
N LEU A 159 20.93 3.62 0.32
CA LEU A 159 21.29 5.03 0.49
C LEU A 159 21.68 5.35 1.93
N SER A 160 22.67 6.21 2.10
CA SER A 160 23.08 6.74 3.41
C SER A 160 22.06 7.72 3.99
N ASP A 161 21.51 8.60 3.18
CA ASP A 161 20.44 9.53 3.55
C ASP A 161 19.10 9.09 2.96
N LYS A 162 18.47 8.13 3.65
CA LYS A 162 17.16 7.60 3.28
C LYS A 162 16.07 8.66 3.39
N ARG A 163 16.18 9.56 4.40
CA ARG A 163 15.19 10.58 4.66
C ARG A 163 15.12 11.61 3.52
N GLU A 164 16.27 12.04 3.01
CA GLU A 164 16.33 12.96 1.88
C GLU A 164 15.73 12.33 0.62
N TYR A 165 16.09 11.07 0.34
CA TYR A 165 15.51 10.31 -0.77
C TYR A 165 13.98 10.18 -0.65
N LEU A 166 13.47 9.76 0.51
CA LEU A 166 12.04 9.61 0.75
C LEU A 166 11.28 10.94 0.62
N ASN A 167 11.89 12.04 1.06
CA ASN A 167 11.33 13.38 0.87
C ASN A 167 11.26 13.75 -0.63
N SER A 168 12.30 13.46 -1.40
CA SER A 168 12.33 13.69 -2.85
C SER A 168 11.28 12.83 -3.56
N LEU A 169 11.15 11.56 -3.19
CA LEU A 169 10.11 10.67 -3.70
C LEU A 169 8.71 11.17 -3.36
N TYR A 170 8.47 11.61 -2.11
CA TYR A 170 7.20 12.21 -1.71
C TYR A 170 6.87 13.44 -2.57
N GLN A 171 7.86 14.32 -2.85
CA GLN A 171 7.65 15.46 -3.73
C GLN A 171 7.31 15.04 -5.17
N LYS A 172 7.97 14.00 -5.71
CA LYS A 172 7.64 13.44 -7.02
C LYS A 172 6.19 12.95 -7.06
N ILE A 173 5.78 12.14 -6.10
CA ILE A 173 4.39 11.63 -5.98
C ILE A 173 3.40 12.79 -5.88
N LEU A 174 3.68 13.74 -4.99
CA LEU A 174 2.77 14.86 -4.74
C LEU A 174 2.62 15.77 -5.95
N VAL A 175 3.71 16.15 -6.59
CA VAL A 175 3.69 17.11 -7.70
C VAL A 175 3.32 16.42 -9.01
N GLY A 176 4.08 15.41 -9.43
CA GLY A 176 3.90 14.73 -10.72
C GLY A 176 2.66 13.84 -10.74
N ASP A 177 2.59 12.88 -9.82
CA ASP A 177 1.55 11.86 -9.87
C ASP A 177 0.17 12.36 -9.41
N ILE A 178 0.11 13.40 -8.57
CA ILE A 178 -1.17 13.87 -8.04
C ILE A 178 -1.52 15.25 -8.58
N VAL A 179 -0.69 16.28 -8.32
CA VAL A 179 -1.05 17.68 -8.61
C VAL A 179 -1.14 17.94 -10.12
N GLU A 180 -0.11 17.60 -10.87
CA GLU A 180 -0.06 17.82 -12.32
C GLU A 180 -1.05 16.92 -13.07
N ARG A 181 -1.07 15.63 -12.77
CA ARG A 181 -1.96 14.67 -13.42
C ARG A 181 -3.44 15.01 -13.27
N ASN A 182 -3.86 15.51 -12.10
CA ASN A 182 -5.25 15.82 -11.81
C ASN A 182 -5.58 17.32 -11.95
N GLY A 183 -4.65 18.15 -12.43
CA GLY A 183 -4.86 19.58 -12.63
C GLY A 183 -5.28 20.31 -11.35
N ILE A 184 -4.68 19.96 -10.21
CA ILE A 184 -5.04 20.54 -8.90
C ILE A 184 -4.69 22.03 -8.87
N ARG A 185 -5.72 22.88 -8.81
CA ARG A 185 -5.56 24.34 -8.84
C ARG A 185 -4.99 24.94 -7.55
N ASN A 186 -5.15 24.25 -6.41
CA ASN A 186 -4.65 24.71 -5.12
C ASN A 186 -3.74 23.68 -4.45
N PRO A 187 -2.46 23.55 -4.87
CA PRO A 187 -1.52 22.60 -4.28
C PRO A 187 -1.23 22.84 -2.80
N ARG A 188 -1.40 24.09 -2.31
CA ARG A 188 -1.21 24.44 -0.89
C ARG A 188 -2.23 23.72 -0.02
N VAL A 189 -3.50 23.76 -0.38
CA VAL A 189 -4.59 23.07 0.33
C VAL A 189 -4.36 21.56 0.31
N PHE A 190 -3.94 21.03 -0.85
CA PHE A 190 -3.64 19.62 -0.97
C PHE A 190 -2.53 19.19 -0.01
N ARG A 191 -1.41 19.93 0.06
CA ARG A 191 -0.32 19.66 1.03
C ARG A 191 -0.77 19.74 2.48
N LEU A 192 -1.64 20.71 2.80
CA LEU A 192 -2.21 20.84 4.14
C LEU A 192 -3.04 19.59 4.49
N LEU A 193 -3.86 19.11 3.56
CA LEU A 193 -4.66 17.91 3.75
C LEU A 193 -3.78 16.67 3.99
N VAL A 194 -2.73 16.46 3.19
CA VAL A 194 -1.75 15.36 3.40
C VAL A 194 -1.15 15.42 4.80
N ARG A 195 -0.70 16.61 5.25
CA ARG A 195 -0.18 16.78 6.61
C ARG A 195 -1.20 16.44 7.68
N LYS A 196 -2.45 16.88 7.51
CA LYS A 196 -3.53 16.57 8.46
C LYS A 196 -3.87 15.10 8.52
N LEU A 197 -3.85 14.41 7.38
CA LEU A 197 -4.03 12.97 7.35
C LEU A 197 -2.89 12.23 8.04
N ALA A 198 -1.64 12.58 7.76
CA ALA A 198 -0.46 12.01 8.43
C ALA A 198 -0.49 12.25 9.96
N ASP A 199 -0.89 13.45 10.39
CA ASP A 199 -1.03 13.75 11.81
C ASP A 199 -2.20 13.01 12.48
N SER A 200 -3.26 12.70 11.74
CA SER A 200 -4.46 12.00 12.23
C SER A 200 -4.48 10.50 11.93
N VAL A 201 -3.38 9.91 11.50
CA VAL A 201 -3.23 8.44 11.42
C VAL A 201 -3.65 7.83 12.76
N MET A 202 -4.35 6.69 12.74
CA MET A 202 -5.02 6.01 13.86
C MET A 202 -6.42 6.54 14.19
N GLN A 203 -6.73 7.79 13.87
CA GLN A 203 -8.00 8.38 14.28
C GLN A 203 -9.06 8.29 13.18
N PRO A 204 -10.28 7.80 13.50
CA PRO A 204 -11.40 7.90 12.57
C PRO A 204 -11.67 9.35 12.20
N SER A 205 -11.79 9.64 10.93
CA SER A 205 -12.08 10.99 10.46
C SER A 205 -13.18 10.98 9.41
N SER A 206 -14.19 11.83 9.62
CA SER A 206 -15.21 12.08 8.61
C SER A 206 -14.71 13.08 7.56
N ILE A 207 -15.22 12.95 6.35
CA ILE A 207 -14.93 13.89 5.26
C ILE A 207 -15.35 15.31 5.65
N SER A 208 -16.47 15.47 6.35
CA SER A 208 -16.95 16.78 6.84
C SER A 208 -16.00 17.38 7.87
N ARG A 209 -15.44 16.57 8.80
CA ARG A 209 -14.44 17.05 9.77
C ARG A 209 -13.17 17.51 9.08
N LEU A 210 -12.65 16.73 8.12
CA LEU A 210 -11.49 17.12 7.33
C LEU A 210 -11.74 18.41 6.54
N HIS A 211 -12.91 18.55 5.94
CA HIS A 211 -13.32 19.77 5.24
C HIS A 211 -13.32 21.00 6.18
N HIS A 212 -13.92 20.86 7.38
CA HIS A 212 -13.92 21.94 8.37
C HIS A 212 -12.50 22.34 8.78
N ILE A 213 -11.61 21.38 9.02
CA ILE A 213 -10.20 21.65 9.38
C ILE A 213 -9.49 22.43 8.27
N VAL A 214 -9.67 22.03 7.02
CA VAL A 214 -9.06 22.72 5.86
C VAL A 214 -9.63 24.13 5.73
N CYS A 215 -10.95 24.30 5.82
CA CYS A 215 -11.58 25.61 5.72
C CYS A 215 -11.20 26.55 6.89
N SER A 216 -10.97 26.01 8.09
CA SER A 216 -10.56 26.84 9.26
C SER A 216 -9.14 27.40 9.12
N SER A 217 -8.31 26.87 8.22
CA SER A 217 -6.99 27.45 7.90
C SER A 217 -7.03 28.64 6.94
N GLY A 218 -8.23 29.11 6.56
CA GLY A 218 -8.45 30.25 5.69
C GLY A 218 -8.62 29.89 4.21
N ASP A 219 -8.46 28.62 3.86
CA ASP A 219 -8.65 28.14 2.49
C ASP A 219 -10.12 27.71 2.26
N LYS A 220 -10.65 28.05 1.08
CA LYS A 220 -12.03 27.67 0.71
C LYS A 220 -12.01 26.61 -0.36
N ILE A 221 -12.50 25.42 -0.04
CA ILE A 221 -12.76 24.35 -1.01
C ILE A 221 -14.16 23.79 -0.81
N SER A 222 -14.75 23.19 -1.84
CA SER A 222 -15.99 22.46 -1.68
C SER A 222 -15.77 21.06 -1.11
N LEU A 223 -16.80 20.49 -0.51
CA LEU A 223 -16.75 19.11 -0.02
C LEU A 223 -16.46 18.10 -1.16
N GLY A 224 -16.95 18.38 -2.38
CA GLY A 224 -16.67 17.58 -3.57
C GLY A 224 -15.18 17.56 -3.90
N VAL A 225 -14.54 18.74 -3.98
CA VAL A 225 -13.09 18.85 -4.22
C VAL A 225 -12.28 18.13 -3.15
N LEU A 226 -12.71 18.18 -1.88
CA LEU A 226 -12.01 17.42 -0.83
C LEU A 226 -12.12 15.90 -1.06
N LYS A 227 -13.29 15.41 -1.47
CA LYS A 227 -13.47 13.98 -1.80
C LYS A 227 -12.57 13.56 -2.96
N ASP A 228 -12.49 14.40 -4.01
CA ASP A 228 -11.62 14.16 -5.15
C ASP A 228 -10.15 14.08 -4.69
N TYR A 229 -9.71 14.99 -3.82
CA TYR A 229 -8.35 14.98 -3.27
C TYR A 229 -8.03 13.72 -2.48
N LEU A 230 -8.98 13.23 -1.66
CA LEU A 230 -8.80 11.94 -0.97
C LEU A 230 -8.69 10.79 -1.96
N GLY A 231 -9.53 10.77 -3.00
CA GLY A 231 -9.47 9.78 -4.06
C GLY A 231 -8.12 9.79 -4.80
N TYR A 232 -7.61 10.97 -5.14
CA TYR A 232 -6.29 11.08 -5.82
C TYR A 232 -5.13 10.58 -4.97
N MET A 233 -5.19 10.75 -3.64
CA MET A 233 -4.18 10.20 -2.74
C MET A 233 -4.23 8.65 -2.68
N GLU A 234 -5.43 8.08 -2.71
CA GLU A 234 -5.61 6.62 -2.74
C GLU A 234 -5.19 6.05 -4.11
N GLU A 235 -5.52 6.73 -5.21
CA GLU A 235 -5.11 6.35 -6.56
C GLU A 235 -3.59 6.40 -6.77
N ALA A 236 -2.90 7.34 -6.11
CA ALA A 236 -1.44 7.44 -6.13
C ALA A 236 -0.75 6.54 -5.08
N TYR A 237 -1.48 5.64 -4.44
CA TYR A 237 -0.98 4.78 -3.37
C TYR A 237 -0.29 5.51 -2.21
N LEU A 238 -0.66 6.77 -1.96
CA LEU A 238 -0.10 7.52 -0.84
C LEU A 238 -0.78 7.16 0.48
N PHE A 239 -2.11 6.97 0.45
CA PHE A 239 -2.93 6.53 1.58
C PHE A 239 -3.86 5.39 1.18
N PHE A 240 -4.30 4.64 2.18
CA PHE A 240 -5.43 3.71 2.07
C PHE A 240 -6.38 3.90 3.25
N SER A 241 -7.63 3.48 3.07
CA SER A 241 -8.70 3.69 4.04
C SER A 241 -9.25 2.38 4.56
N ILE A 242 -9.61 2.36 5.85
CA ILE A 242 -10.24 1.22 6.52
C ILE A 242 -11.58 1.68 7.11
N PRO A 243 -12.70 1.02 6.75
CA PRO A 243 -14.03 1.37 7.24
C PRO A 243 -14.31 0.81 8.64
N ASN A 244 -15.33 1.34 9.30
CA ASN A 244 -15.81 0.86 10.59
C ASN A 244 -16.76 -0.32 10.41
N LEU A 245 -16.44 -1.47 11.00
CA LEU A 245 -17.28 -2.67 10.98
C LEU A 245 -18.65 -2.43 11.64
N ALA A 246 -18.71 -1.58 12.66
CA ALA A 246 -19.93 -1.29 13.40
C ALA A 246 -20.88 -0.29 12.71
N SER A 247 -20.40 0.41 11.67
CA SER A 247 -21.18 1.43 10.95
C SER A 247 -22.06 0.82 9.86
N PRO A 248 -23.23 1.43 9.60
CA PRO A 248 -24.01 1.12 8.42
C PRO A 248 -23.18 1.31 7.13
N ILE A 249 -23.48 0.54 6.08
CA ILE A 249 -22.76 0.58 4.80
C ILE A 249 -22.66 2.01 4.23
N THR A 250 -23.70 2.81 4.39
CA THR A 250 -23.74 4.21 3.94
C THR A 250 -22.72 5.12 4.65
N GLU A 251 -22.33 4.78 5.87
CA GLU A 251 -21.35 5.55 6.65
C GLU A 251 -19.92 5.03 6.49
N GLN A 252 -19.75 3.77 6.09
CA GLN A 252 -18.44 3.14 5.92
C GLN A 252 -17.54 3.86 4.91
N THR A 253 -18.12 4.58 3.97
CA THR A 253 -17.38 5.39 2.98
C THR A 253 -17.09 6.82 3.45
N THR A 254 -17.76 7.28 4.51
CA THR A 254 -17.66 8.69 4.96
C THR A 254 -16.81 8.87 6.20
N ILE A 255 -16.80 7.87 7.09
CA ILE A 255 -15.99 7.86 8.33
C ILE A 255 -15.04 6.68 8.29
N GLN A 256 -13.75 6.97 8.13
CA GLN A 256 -12.73 5.95 7.95
C GLN A 256 -11.48 6.28 8.76
N LYS A 257 -10.73 5.25 9.20
CA LYS A 257 -9.33 5.39 9.56
C LYS A 257 -8.50 5.41 8.27
N ARG A 258 -7.51 6.30 8.18
CA ARG A 258 -6.63 6.42 7.02
C ARG A 258 -5.20 6.23 7.42
N TYR A 259 -4.49 5.41 6.65
CA TYR A 259 -3.11 5.04 6.91
C TYR A 259 -2.25 5.38 5.70
N MET A 260 -1.01 5.77 5.93
CA MET A 260 -0.04 5.99 4.86
C MET A 260 0.54 4.66 4.38
N SER A 261 0.74 4.52 3.09
CA SER A 261 1.13 3.24 2.47
C SER A 261 2.57 2.81 2.75
N ASP A 262 3.38 3.69 3.34
CA ASP A 262 4.74 3.37 3.77
C ASP A 262 5.11 4.15 5.05
N ASN A 263 5.80 3.46 5.97
CA ASN A 263 6.20 4.06 7.26
C ASN A 263 7.27 5.13 7.12
N GLY A 264 8.19 4.99 6.17
CA GLY A 264 9.22 5.98 5.91
C GLY A 264 8.63 7.29 5.39
N LEU A 265 7.61 7.21 4.53
CA LEU A 265 6.86 8.39 4.10
C LEU A 265 6.09 9.02 5.26
N LEU A 266 5.42 8.25 6.11
CA LEU A 266 4.74 8.77 7.29
C LEU A 266 5.71 9.48 8.25
N ASN A 267 6.89 8.91 8.46
CA ASN A 267 7.91 9.46 9.35
C ASN A 267 8.45 10.85 8.90
N LEU A 268 8.25 11.23 7.64
CA LEU A 268 8.59 12.58 7.17
C LEU A 268 7.77 13.68 7.87
N PHE A 269 6.56 13.36 8.32
CA PHE A 269 5.59 14.28 8.90
C PHE A 269 5.58 14.30 10.44
N LEU A 270 6.19 13.29 11.07
CA LEU A 270 6.09 13.09 12.52
C LEU A 270 7.39 13.53 13.23
N LEU A 271 7.23 14.22 14.37
CA LEU A 271 8.35 14.57 15.24
C LEU A 271 8.57 13.52 16.34
N ASN A 272 7.50 13.02 16.96
CA ASN A 272 7.51 11.99 17.99
C ASN A 272 6.32 11.04 17.72
N GLY A 273 6.43 10.23 16.67
CA GLY A 273 5.30 9.47 16.15
C GLY A 273 5.37 7.97 16.35
N GLN A 274 6.11 7.46 17.33
CA GLN A 274 6.37 6.03 17.49
C GLN A 274 5.08 5.19 17.56
N THR A 275 4.07 5.64 18.30
CA THR A 275 2.77 4.96 18.39
C THR A 275 2.04 4.97 17.04
N LYS A 276 2.06 6.11 16.33
CA LYS A 276 1.45 6.23 15.00
C LYS A 276 2.16 5.35 13.97
N LEU A 277 3.49 5.32 14.00
CA LEU A 277 4.29 4.45 13.14
C LEU A 277 4.02 2.97 13.42
N LEU A 278 3.80 2.59 14.70
CA LEU A 278 3.52 1.22 15.06
C LEU A 278 2.16 0.76 14.51
N GLU A 279 1.12 1.54 14.72
CA GLU A 279 -0.19 1.19 14.18
C GLU A 279 -0.21 1.24 12.64
N ASN A 280 0.49 2.22 12.05
CA ASN A 280 0.57 2.32 10.59
C ASN A 280 1.28 1.12 9.96
N ILE A 281 2.38 0.61 10.54
CA ILE A 281 3.08 -0.56 9.99
C ILE A 281 2.25 -1.84 10.11
N VAL A 282 1.47 -1.97 11.19
CA VAL A 282 0.50 -3.06 11.33
C VAL A 282 -0.61 -2.92 10.28
N ALA A 283 -1.14 -1.71 10.08
CA ALA A 283 -2.14 -1.44 9.04
C ALA A 283 -1.63 -1.77 7.64
N ILE A 284 -0.37 -1.40 7.30
CA ILE A 284 0.26 -1.73 6.02
C ILE A 284 0.31 -3.25 5.81
N GLU A 285 0.76 -3.99 6.81
CA GLU A 285 0.86 -5.45 6.70
C GLU A 285 -0.51 -6.11 6.61
N LEU A 286 -1.49 -5.66 7.38
CA LEU A 286 -2.87 -6.15 7.29
C LEU A 286 -3.49 -5.81 5.93
N ASN A 287 -3.27 -4.60 5.41
CA ASN A 287 -3.73 -4.23 4.07
C ASN A 287 -3.06 -5.08 2.98
N ARG A 288 -1.82 -5.52 3.18
CA ARG A 288 -1.14 -6.47 2.28
C ARG A 288 -1.80 -7.86 2.29
N ARG A 289 -2.19 -8.34 3.48
CA ARG A 289 -2.80 -9.68 3.68
C ARG A 289 -4.30 -9.69 3.33
N TYR A 290 -5.02 -8.62 3.67
CA TYR A 290 -6.49 -8.55 3.63
C TYR A 290 -6.97 -7.27 2.93
N ARG A 291 -6.47 -7.05 1.71
CA ARG A 291 -6.75 -5.83 0.99
C ARG A 291 -8.25 -5.67 0.71
N ASN A 292 -8.77 -4.48 1.04
CA ASN A 292 -10.10 -4.08 0.66
C ASN A 292 -10.17 -3.80 -0.86
N THR A 293 -11.16 -4.36 -1.52
CA THR A 293 -11.49 -4.09 -2.93
C THR A 293 -12.82 -3.35 -3.02
N GLN A 294 -13.21 -2.93 -4.21
CA GLN A 294 -14.54 -2.33 -4.43
C GLN A 294 -15.68 -3.33 -4.21
N GLU A 295 -15.41 -4.61 -4.32
CA GLU A 295 -16.41 -5.69 -4.21
C GLU A 295 -16.43 -6.33 -2.84
N GLU A 296 -15.27 -6.36 -2.16
CA GLU A 296 -15.11 -7.08 -0.91
C GLU A 296 -14.27 -6.26 0.06
N THR A 297 -14.79 -6.05 1.25
CA THR A 297 -14.09 -5.44 2.36
C THR A 297 -13.73 -6.52 3.36
N LEU A 298 -12.43 -6.75 3.55
CA LEU A 298 -11.91 -7.80 4.42
C LEU A 298 -11.31 -7.25 5.71
N LEU A 299 -10.84 -5.99 5.68
CA LEU A 299 -10.16 -5.33 6.79
C LEU A 299 -10.97 -4.13 7.27
N TYR A 300 -11.28 -4.12 8.57
CA TYR A 300 -12.05 -3.09 9.25
C TYR A 300 -11.34 -2.63 10.52
N TYR A 301 -11.73 -1.47 11.05
CA TYR A 301 -11.67 -1.18 12.48
C TYR A 301 -13.05 -1.32 13.09
N TYR A 302 -13.16 -1.40 14.42
CA TYR A 302 -14.44 -1.41 15.12
C TYR A 302 -14.48 -0.24 16.09
N ASN A 303 -15.51 0.60 15.98
CA ASN A 303 -15.75 1.70 16.91
C ASN A 303 -17.26 1.91 17.07
N LYS A 304 -17.76 1.58 18.27
CA LYS A 304 -19.14 1.84 18.69
C LYS A 304 -19.16 2.32 20.14
N ASN A 305 -19.03 1.41 21.09
CA ASN A 305 -18.91 1.70 22.53
C ASN A 305 -17.49 1.42 23.05
N ILE A 306 -16.75 0.65 22.28
CA ILE A 306 -15.34 0.30 22.46
C ILE A 306 -14.65 0.50 21.13
N GLU A 307 -13.34 0.67 21.16
CA GLU A 307 -12.54 0.74 19.95
C GLU A 307 -11.63 -0.48 19.83
N ILE A 308 -11.62 -1.12 18.65
CA ILE A 308 -10.66 -2.14 18.24
C ILE A 308 -9.98 -1.63 16.98
N ASP A 309 -8.65 -1.63 16.98
CA ASP A 309 -7.88 -1.03 15.90
C ASP A 309 -8.09 -1.75 14.57
N PHE A 310 -8.10 -3.09 14.59
CA PHE A 310 -8.34 -3.89 13.39
C PHE A 310 -9.23 -5.08 13.67
N CYS A 311 -10.15 -5.33 12.74
CA CYS A 311 -11.02 -6.50 12.73
C CYS A 311 -10.96 -7.17 11.35
N ILE A 312 -10.76 -8.47 11.33
CA ILE A 312 -10.75 -9.30 10.12
C ILE A 312 -11.87 -10.34 10.28
N PRO A 313 -13.11 -10.06 9.80
CA PRO A 313 -14.25 -10.95 10.00
C PRO A 313 -14.09 -12.34 9.36
N SER A 314 -13.40 -12.44 8.23
CA SER A 314 -13.12 -13.71 7.57
C SER A 314 -12.26 -14.65 8.41
N GLU A 315 -11.35 -14.10 9.21
CA GLU A 315 -10.46 -14.85 10.11
C GLU A 315 -11.00 -14.88 11.55
N LYS A 316 -12.09 -14.18 11.82
CA LYS A 316 -12.61 -13.95 13.17
C LYS A 316 -11.52 -13.48 14.13
N LEU A 317 -10.80 -12.44 13.71
CA LEU A 317 -9.63 -11.92 14.41
C LEU A 317 -9.82 -10.45 14.74
N ALA A 318 -9.55 -10.09 16.00
CA ALA A 318 -9.52 -8.73 16.52
C ALA A 318 -8.10 -8.39 16.99
N ILE A 319 -7.57 -7.24 16.58
CA ILE A 319 -6.20 -6.83 16.88
C ILE A 319 -6.21 -5.43 17.47
N GLN A 320 -5.53 -5.27 18.63
CA GLN A 320 -5.14 -3.98 19.19
C GLN A 320 -3.66 -3.74 18.95
N VAL A 321 -3.27 -2.48 18.84
CA VAL A 321 -1.87 -2.07 18.67
C VAL A 321 -1.50 -1.09 19.78
N SER A 322 -0.56 -1.49 20.62
CA SER A 322 -0.08 -0.65 21.72
C SER A 322 1.44 -0.62 21.74
N TYR A 323 2.03 0.56 21.87
CA TYR A 323 3.49 0.65 21.94
C TYR A 323 4.05 -0.10 23.16
N SER A 324 3.36 -0.01 24.30
CA SER A 324 3.70 -0.71 25.53
C SER A 324 2.46 -0.92 26.39
N LEU A 325 2.40 -2.04 27.10
CA LEU A 325 1.37 -2.40 28.07
C LEU A 325 1.86 -2.25 29.53
N THR A 326 2.96 -1.54 29.78
CA THR A 326 3.53 -1.37 31.13
C THR A 326 2.74 -0.39 31.97
N ASP A 327 2.08 0.59 31.35
CA ASP A 327 1.19 1.50 32.05
C ASP A 327 -0.16 0.84 32.31
N SER A 328 -0.65 0.88 33.58
CA SER A 328 -1.88 0.21 33.98
C SER A 328 -3.13 0.74 33.24
N ASN A 329 -3.21 2.05 33.00
CA ASN A 329 -4.35 2.63 32.29
C ASN A 329 -4.36 2.17 30.81
N THR A 330 -3.20 2.09 30.19
CA THR A 330 -3.06 1.57 28.83
C THR A 330 -3.43 0.09 28.79
N TYR A 331 -2.91 -0.69 29.73
CA TYR A 331 -3.25 -2.12 29.83
C TYR A 331 -4.77 -2.34 29.99
N GLU A 332 -5.40 -1.67 30.97
CA GLU A 332 -6.84 -1.80 31.21
C GLU A 332 -7.68 -1.39 30.00
N ARG A 333 -7.28 -0.34 29.31
CA ARG A 333 -7.95 0.13 28.11
C ARG A 333 -7.87 -0.90 26.97
N GLU A 334 -6.68 -1.37 26.61
CA GLU A 334 -6.49 -2.26 25.47
C GLU A 334 -7.04 -3.67 25.74
N VAL A 335 -6.72 -4.23 26.91
CA VAL A 335 -7.22 -5.55 27.31
C VAL A 335 -8.70 -5.52 27.56
N GLY A 336 -9.22 -4.49 28.26
CA GLY A 336 -10.66 -4.33 28.54
C GLY A 336 -11.50 -4.12 27.27
N ALA A 337 -10.97 -3.45 26.26
CA ALA A 337 -11.65 -3.32 24.96
C ALA A 337 -11.78 -4.68 24.26
N LEU A 338 -10.71 -5.46 24.19
CA LEU A 338 -10.74 -6.81 23.60
C LEU A 338 -11.61 -7.76 24.40
N ASP A 339 -11.53 -7.77 25.73
CA ASP A 339 -12.40 -8.56 26.61
C ASP A 339 -13.88 -8.27 26.35
N SER A 340 -14.23 -6.97 26.31
CA SER A 340 -15.59 -6.53 26.03
C SER A 340 -16.07 -6.90 24.62
N PHE A 341 -15.17 -6.93 23.64
CA PHE A 341 -15.45 -7.35 22.27
C PHE A 341 -15.67 -8.86 22.18
N LEU A 342 -14.79 -9.66 22.80
CA LEU A 342 -14.86 -11.12 22.78
C LEU A 342 -16.08 -11.66 23.51
N LYS A 343 -16.51 -11.04 24.61
CA LYS A 343 -17.76 -11.40 25.30
C LYS A 343 -18.99 -11.28 24.41
N LYS A 344 -18.97 -10.39 23.41
CA LYS A 344 -20.05 -10.21 22.43
C LYS A 344 -19.84 -11.03 21.16
N ASN A 345 -18.61 -11.44 20.88
CA ASN A 345 -18.20 -12.17 19.70
C ASN A 345 -17.32 -13.35 20.12
N PRO A 346 -17.88 -14.38 20.77
CA PRO A 346 -17.11 -15.45 21.42
C PRO A 346 -16.39 -16.37 20.40
N ASP A 347 -16.71 -16.26 19.13
CA ASP A 347 -16.07 -16.97 18.02
C ASP A 347 -14.83 -16.25 17.46
N TYR A 348 -14.54 -15.03 17.96
CA TYR A 348 -13.33 -14.30 17.60
C TYR A 348 -12.14 -14.68 18.49
N SER A 349 -10.96 -14.69 17.91
CA SER A 349 -9.68 -14.65 18.60
C SER A 349 -9.18 -13.20 18.71
N ALA A 350 -8.29 -12.94 19.67
CA ALA A 350 -7.75 -11.61 19.85
C ALA A 350 -6.23 -11.63 20.06
N MET A 351 -5.57 -10.55 19.62
CA MET A 351 -4.16 -10.31 19.91
C MET A 351 -3.89 -8.82 20.15
N ILE A 352 -2.79 -8.55 20.85
CA ILE A 352 -2.21 -7.21 20.97
C ILE A 352 -0.84 -7.23 20.31
N VAL A 353 -0.64 -6.38 19.33
CA VAL A 353 0.69 -6.18 18.72
C VAL A 353 1.37 -5.02 19.44
N THR A 354 2.55 -5.31 20.01
CA THR A 354 3.32 -4.32 20.78
C THR A 354 4.65 -4.03 20.09
N ARG A 355 5.40 -3.01 20.60
CA ARG A 355 6.73 -2.74 20.08
C ARG A 355 7.68 -3.92 20.36
N ASP A 356 7.76 -4.39 21.62
CA ASP A 356 8.76 -5.36 22.04
C ASP A 356 8.25 -6.42 23.03
N GLN A 357 7.02 -6.27 23.55
CA GLN A 357 6.50 -7.16 24.59
C GLN A 357 5.92 -8.43 24.01
N GLN A 358 6.16 -9.54 24.68
CA GLN A 358 5.54 -10.83 24.41
C GLN A 358 4.92 -11.39 25.68
N ASN A 359 3.66 -11.74 25.62
CA ASN A 359 2.92 -12.29 26.75
C ASN A 359 1.69 -13.08 26.24
N ARG A 360 1.04 -13.77 27.14
CA ARG A 360 -0.26 -14.38 26.94
C ARG A 360 -1.14 -14.04 28.13
N ILE A 361 -2.26 -13.38 27.87
CA ILE A 361 -3.20 -12.92 28.88
C ILE A 361 -4.39 -13.87 28.88
N GLU A 362 -4.60 -14.52 30.01
CA GLU A 362 -5.76 -15.40 30.20
C GLU A 362 -6.87 -14.62 30.89
N LEU A 363 -8.05 -14.67 30.31
CA LEU A 363 -9.27 -14.04 30.77
C LEU A 363 -10.36 -15.11 30.92
N ASP A 364 -11.44 -14.79 31.64
CA ASP A 364 -12.56 -15.71 31.82
C ASP A 364 -13.17 -16.14 30.46
N GLY A 365 -12.80 -17.33 29.99
CA GLY A 365 -13.33 -17.96 28.78
C GLY A 365 -12.57 -17.69 27.48
N HIS A 366 -11.55 -16.85 27.47
CA HIS A 366 -10.72 -16.56 26.29
C HIS A 366 -9.30 -16.10 26.63
N THR A 367 -8.46 -16.07 25.58
CA THR A 367 -7.05 -15.72 25.71
C THR A 367 -6.70 -14.61 24.71
N ILE A 368 -5.84 -13.68 25.12
CA ILE A 368 -5.27 -12.64 24.25
C ILE A 368 -3.77 -12.90 24.14
N ASP A 369 -3.30 -13.12 22.93
CA ASP A 369 -1.86 -13.24 22.65
C ASP A 369 -1.24 -11.85 22.48
N VAL A 370 -0.13 -11.59 23.16
CA VAL A 370 0.66 -10.34 23.02
C VAL A 370 1.94 -10.67 22.29
N LEU A 371 2.15 -10.04 21.14
CA LEU A 371 3.30 -10.31 20.28
C LEU A 371 4.06 -9.03 19.94
N PRO A 372 5.41 -9.06 19.94
CA PRO A 372 6.19 -7.96 19.42
C PRO A 372 6.02 -7.86 17.89
N VAL A 373 5.89 -6.64 17.39
CA VAL A 373 5.60 -6.35 15.98
C VAL A 373 6.61 -6.96 15.02
N TRP A 374 7.91 -6.91 15.34
CA TRP A 374 8.94 -7.50 14.50
C TRP A 374 8.77 -9.01 14.30
N LYS A 375 8.28 -9.70 15.33
CA LYS A 375 7.96 -11.13 15.28
C LYS A 375 6.69 -11.38 14.49
N TRP A 376 5.64 -10.60 14.77
CA TRP A 376 4.35 -10.69 14.09
C TRP A 376 4.44 -10.44 12.59
N LEU A 377 5.29 -9.52 12.14
CA LEU A 377 5.53 -9.24 10.71
C LEU A 377 6.25 -10.38 9.98
N CYS A 378 6.88 -11.30 10.70
CA CYS A 378 7.65 -12.41 10.13
C CYS A 378 6.92 -13.78 10.18
N ILE A 379 5.76 -13.85 10.82
CA ILE A 379 4.93 -15.07 10.90
C ILE A 379 3.68 -15.01 9.99
#